data_d208334ffce457a6cb2f12e0c517c374
#
_entry.id   d208334ffce457a6cb2f12e0c517c374
#
_cell.length_a   1.000
_cell.length_b   1.000
_cell.length_c   1.000
_cell.angle_alpha   90.00
_cell.angle_beta   90.00
_cell.angle_gamma   90.00
#
_symmetry.space_group_name_H-M   'P 1'
#
loop_
_entity.id
_entity.type
_entity.pdbx_description
1 polymer ?
#
loop_
_entity_poly.entity_id
_entity_poly.type
_entity_poly.pdbx_seq_one_letter_code
_entity_poly.pdbx_strand_id
1 'polypeptide(L)'
;DPAYGSENSSIDLGSGNDQLFINANASGQGDIRAFGALDSTIDAGSGDDAISINASANNNNWGWGNAATATGIGSTEINTGSGDDNLSINVIAHGRQNEWNSQSTGGYDYSHSGSNQWSGEHSHSSSWGYRGWYGSYSSSYGYQSKYDYDHEYANKGHYKSSHSNRHVDISGGVSYGSIDSNIDLGSGDNTEIVNVVAGNQAVGFRNTSLQSGNGDDSFSLSVNANGERGYSHTSDYDYASSGYDKGSNSGESSSWNSYQNNYRYWSWGNHQSQGENESQWDNSWNRSHEYSSQSTNEQSNTQRFGSALGSENSTIDLGNGDNIAEISVKGGERALGLISSDLLTGSGSDTISIDTSADGFVGYSNTSKGNNSNSYSDIYSYSNSNTHEYTSSSARWYGYNQSSSEGNYDYKSQGEYTNQGQSNWDNEYSRTYRFGVSIGAEDSSIDAGDGNNS
;
A
#
# COMPACT_ATOMS: atom_id res chain seq x y z
N ASP A 1 8.78 21.92 15.35
CA ASP A 1 8.88 23.29 14.81
C ASP A 1 8.87 23.22 13.28
N PRO A 2 8.20 24.16 12.59
CA PRO A 2 8.24 24.26 11.16
C PRO A 2 9.63 24.64 10.64
N ALA A 3 9.96 24.21 9.42
CA ALA A 3 11.13 24.69 8.69
C ALA A 3 10.70 25.74 7.68
N TYR A 4 11.42 26.85 7.64
CA TYR A 4 11.23 27.92 6.66
C TYR A 4 12.50 28.09 5.84
N GLY A 5 12.37 28.17 4.53
CA GLY A 5 13.47 28.59 3.66
C GLY A 5 13.59 30.11 3.65
N SER A 6 12.46 30.81 3.49
CA SER A 6 12.31 32.25 3.65
C SER A 6 11.01 32.55 4.36
N GLU A 7 11.00 33.45 5.33
CA GLU A 7 9.81 33.87 6.07
C GLU A 7 9.86 35.39 6.32
N ASN A 8 8.77 36.09 6.01
CA ASN A 8 8.63 37.53 6.20
C ASN A 8 9.86 38.34 5.67
N SER A 9 10.34 37.95 4.50
CA SER A 9 11.60 38.43 3.96
C SER A 9 11.42 39.17 2.64
N SER A 10 12.31 40.09 2.34
CA SER A 10 12.44 40.71 1.02
C SER A 10 13.80 40.36 0.46
N ILE A 11 13.83 39.73 -0.69
CA ILE A 11 15.01 39.31 -1.43
C ILE A 11 15.02 40.09 -2.75
N ASP A 12 16.06 40.84 -3.01
CA ASP A 12 16.27 41.60 -4.23
C ASP A 12 17.65 41.20 -4.80
N LEU A 13 17.65 40.61 -6.00
CA LEU A 13 18.87 40.10 -6.64
C LEU A 13 19.49 41.17 -7.57
N GLY A 14 18.65 42.07 -8.10
CA GLY A 14 19.11 43.27 -8.82
C GLY A 14 19.24 43.06 -10.33
N SER A 15 20.44 43.13 -10.87
CA SER A 15 20.67 43.02 -12.32
C SER A 15 21.83 42.08 -12.60
N GLY A 16 21.68 41.24 -13.59
CA GLY A 16 22.62 40.19 -13.97
C GLY A 16 21.90 38.88 -14.01
N ASN A 17 22.57 37.81 -14.42
CA ASN A 17 22.01 36.47 -14.42
C ASN A 17 22.23 35.88 -13.02
N ASP A 18 21.21 35.90 -12.19
CA ASP A 18 21.30 35.58 -10.78
C ASP A 18 20.74 34.17 -10.48
N GLN A 19 21.14 33.57 -9.37
CA GLN A 19 20.65 32.27 -8.94
C GLN A 19 20.23 32.31 -7.47
N LEU A 20 18.99 31.95 -7.19
CA LEU A 20 18.44 31.86 -5.84
C LEU A 20 18.01 30.42 -5.55
N PHE A 21 18.51 29.84 -4.46
CA PHE A 21 18.11 28.54 -3.95
C PHE A 21 17.51 28.68 -2.55
N ILE A 22 16.25 28.33 -2.41
CA ILE A 22 15.53 28.31 -1.14
C ILE A 22 15.15 26.87 -0.80
N ASN A 23 15.62 26.38 0.34
CA ASN A 23 15.34 25.02 0.78
C ASN A 23 14.78 25.00 2.21
N ALA A 24 13.61 24.41 2.37
CA ALA A 24 13.00 24.11 3.66
C ALA A 24 12.85 22.59 3.82
N ASN A 25 13.51 22.03 4.81
CA ASN A 25 13.45 20.60 5.07
C ASN A 25 13.09 20.36 6.54
N ALA A 26 11.90 19.83 6.77
CA ALA A 26 11.41 19.47 8.09
C ALA A 26 11.26 17.95 8.19
N SER A 27 11.89 17.36 9.19
CA SER A 27 11.76 15.93 9.47
C SER A 27 11.66 15.68 10.97
N GLY A 28 10.86 14.72 11.39
CA GLY A 28 10.72 14.41 12.81
C GLY A 28 9.44 13.69 13.15
N GLN A 29 9.03 13.88 14.39
CA GLN A 29 7.80 13.28 14.94
C GLN A 29 6.85 14.40 15.33
N GLY A 30 5.59 14.25 15.03
CA GLY A 30 4.56 15.22 15.35
C GLY A 30 4.00 15.88 14.09
N ASP A 31 3.52 17.09 14.22
CA ASP A 31 3.02 17.93 13.14
C ASP A 31 4.22 18.57 12.42
N ILE A 32 4.59 18.02 11.30
CA ILE A 32 5.79 18.44 10.55
C ILE A 32 5.37 19.39 9.43
N ARG A 33 5.99 20.57 9.38
CA ARG A 33 5.70 21.59 8.38
C ARG A 33 6.97 22.12 7.74
N ALA A 34 6.94 22.29 6.42
CA ALA A 34 7.99 22.94 5.66
C ALA A 34 7.38 24.00 4.74
N PHE A 35 7.96 25.18 4.74
CA PHE A 35 7.59 26.29 3.87
C PHE A 35 8.83 26.74 3.10
N GLY A 36 8.79 26.69 1.77
CA GLY A 36 9.87 27.21 0.94
C GLY A 36 9.98 28.72 1.12
N ALA A 37 8.99 29.47 0.67
CA ALA A 37 8.87 30.91 0.96
C ALA A 37 7.47 31.19 1.53
N LEU A 38 7.42 31.96 2.63
CA LEU A 38 6.18 32.32 3.31
C LEU A 38 6.19 33.82 3.61
N ASP A 39 5.10 34.53 3.30
CA ASP A 39 4.94 35.97 3.55
C ASP A 39 6.14 36.77 3.06
N SER A 40 6.70 36.45 1.91
CA SER A 40 7.96 37.01 1.41
C SER A 40 7.79 37.70 0.06
N THR A 41 8.74 38.52 -0.30
CA THR A 41 8.86 39.13 -1.63
C THR A 41 10.21 38.74 -2.22
N ILE A 42 10.22 38.27 -3.46
CA ILE A 42 11.42 37.90 -4.21
C ILE A 42 11.40 38.67 -5.51
N ASP A 43 12.39 39.54 -5.72
CA ASP A 43 12.59 40.31 -6.94
C ASP A 43 13.95 39.93 -7.54
N ALA A 44 13.95 39.30 -8.70
CA ALA A 44 15.18 38.90 -9.37
C ALA A 44 15.75 40.03 -10.24
N GLY A 45 14.87 40.85 -10.83
CA GLY A 45 15.28 42.09 -11.47
C GLY A 45 15.45 42.01 -12.98
N SER A 46 16.67 42.02 -13.49
CA SER A 46 16.90 41.95 -14.93
C SER A 46 18.10 41.08 -15.27
N GLY A 47 17.93 40.25 -16.28
CA GLY A 47 18.90 39.24 -16.71
C GLY A 47 18.21 37.87 -16.71
N ASP A 48 18.89 36.83 -17.14
CA ASP A 48 18.35 35.49 -17.17
C ASP A 48 18.53 34.85 -15.78
N ASP A 49 17.46 34.84 -14.99
CA ASP A 49 17.52 34.50 -13.59
C ASP A 49 17.00 33.07 -13.31
N ALA A 50 17.50 32.42 -12.31
CA ALA A 50 17.08 31.08 -11.89
C ALA A 50 16.71 31.01 -10.42
N ILE A 51 15.43 30.78 -10.14
CA ILE A 51 14.89 30.64 -8.79
C ILE A 51 14.46 29.19 -8.55
N SER A 52 15.00 28.56 -7.51
CA SER A 52 14.61 27.21 -7.11
C SER A 52 14.14 27.21 -5.65
N ILE A 53 12.90 26.81 -5.45
CA ILE A 53 12.25 26.72 -4.14
C ILE A 53 11.87 25.28 -3.84
N ASN A 54 12.44 24.72 -2.79
CA ASN A 54 12.17 23.35 -2.38
C ASN A 54 11.61 23.33 -0.95
N ALA A 55 10.48 22.64 -0.77
CA ALA A 55 9.90 22.40 0.55
C ALA A 55 9.66 20.89 0.73
N SER A 56 10.25 20.33 1.78
CA SER A 56 10.11 18.92 2.10
C SER A 56 9.70 18.73 3.55
N ALA A 57 8.59 18.06 3.78
CA ALA A 57 8.11 17.67 5.09
C ALA A 57 8.04 16.14 5.20
N ASN A 58 8.80 15.55 6.13
CA ASN A 58 8.88 14.12 6.32
C ASN A 58 8.54 13.73 7.76
N ASN A 59 7.46 12.98 7.94
CA ASN A 59 7.03 12.51 9.24
C ASN A 59 7.45 11.05 9.47
N ASN A 60 8.41 10.85 10.36
CA ASN A 60 8.99 9.53 10.69
C ASN A 60 8.28 8.84 11.87
N ASN A 61 7.10 9.26 12.27
CA ASN A 61 6.47 8.76 13.48
C ASN A 61 5.44 7.64 13.25
N TRP A 62 5.42 6.68 14.19
CA TRP A 62 4.48 5.57 14.26
C TRP A 62 3.12 5.92 14.91
N GLY A 63 2.86 7.19 15.28
CA GLY A 63 1.70 7.65 16.04
C GLY A 63 0.53 8.18 15.20
N TRP A 64 -0.64 8.30 15.84
CA TRP A 64 -1.84 8.88 15.25
C TRP A 64 -1.74 10.41 15.12
N GLY A 65 -2.30 10.95 14.04
CA GLY A 65 -2.65 12.36 13.95
C GLY A 65 -1.56 13.30 13.46
N ASN A 66 -0.42 12.79 13.04
CA ASN A 66 0.68 13.63 12.63
C ASN A 66 0.71 13.78 11.11
N ALA A 67 0.33 14.94 10.63
CA ALA A 67 0.38 15.30 9.22
C ALA A 67 1.76 15.89 8.89
N ALA A 68 2.30 15.50 7.74
CA ALA A 68 3.36 16.27 7.10
C ALA A 68 2.69 17.28 6.16
N THR A 69 3.04 18.55 6.26
CA THR A 69 2.57 19.59 5.36
C THR A 69 3.74 20.30 4.73
N ALA A 70 3.81 20.34 3.41
CA ALA A 70 4.80 21.11 2.69
C ALA A 70 4.13 22.15 1.82
N THR A 71 4.63 23.37 1.81
CA THR A 71 4.18 24.47 0.97
C THR A 71 5.40 25.06 0.26
N GLY A 72 5.35 25.10 -1.05
CA GLY A 72 6.41 25.74 -1.85
C GLY A 72 6.45 27.23 -1.58
N ILE A 73 5.40 27.93 -1.99
CA ILE A 73 5.22 29.36 -1.69
C ILE A 73 3.85 29.61 -1.09
N GLY A 74 3.80 30.49 -0.11
CA GLY A 74 2.56 30.88 0.57
C GLY A 74 2.55 32.39 0.85
N SER A 75 1.47 33.08 0.45
CA SER A 75 1.34 34.54 0.60
C SER A 75 2.60 35.29 0.13
N THR A 76 3.20 34.83 -0.96
CA THR A 76 4.49 35.31 -1.45
C THR A 76 4.34 35.96 -2.80
N GLU A 77 5.09 37.04 -3.03
CA GLU A 77 5.20 37.71 -4.31
C GLU A 77 6.57 37.36 -4.92
N ILE A 78 6.55 36.86 -6.16
CA ILE A 78 7.76 36.61 -6.94
C ILE A 78 7.67 37.42 -8.22
N ASN A 79 8.71 38.19 -8.48
CA ASN A 79 8.92 38.98 -9.71
C ASN A 79 10.28 38.58 -10.29
N THR A 80 10.35 38.03 -11.48
CA THR A 80 11.62 37.71 -12.10
C THR A 80 12.11 38.81 -13.02
N GLY A 81 11.17 39.63 -13.56
CA GLY A 81 11.54 40.87 -14.24
C GLY A 81 11.70 40.75 -15.75
N SER A 82 12.90 40.89 -16.26
CA SER A 82 13.14 40.81 -17.71
C SER A 82 14.35 39.97 -18.04
N GLY A 83 14.22 39.09 -18.97
CA GLY A 83 15.19 38.07 -19.37
C GLY A 83 14.51 36.71 -19.54
N ASP A 84 15.27 35.72 -19.90
CA ASP A 84 14.76 34.35 -20.02
C ASP A 84 14.90 33.65 -18.65
N ASP A 85 13.84 33.72 -17.85
CA ASP A 85 13.86 33.32 -16.45
C ASP A 85 13.40 31.89 -16.23
N ASN A 86 13.91 31.29 -15.16
CA ASN A 86 13.54 29.93 -14.76
C ASN A 86 13.08 29.88 -13.28
N LEU A 87 11.82 29.53 -13.05
CA LEU A 87 11.27 29.29 -11.72
C LEU A 87 10.97 27.80 -11.53
N SER A 88 11.56 27.20 -10.53
CA SER A 88 11.30 25.80 -10.14
C SER A 88 10.80 25.70 -8.71
N ILE A 89 9.61 25.13 -8.53
CA ILE A 89 9.01 24.89 -7.22
C ILE A 89 8.81 23.39 -7.02
N ASN A 90 9.52 22.78 -6.07
CA ASN A 90 9.41 21.37 -5.74
C ASN A 90 8.91 21.18 -4.31
N VAL A 91 7.79 20.49 -4.17
CA VAL A 91 7.12 20.32 -2.87
C VAL A 91 6.80 18.87 -2.63
N ILE A 92 7.28 18.35 -1.50
CA ILE A 92 7.10 16.96 -1.14
C ILE A 92 6.64 16.87 0.32
N ALA A 93 5.47 16.29 0.55
CA ALA A 93 5.06 15.91 1.89
C ALA A 93 4.91 14.40 1.98
N HIS A 94 5.89 13.78 2.55
CA HIS A 94 5.78 12.41 2.98
C HIS A 94 5.15 12.39 4.37
N GLY A 95 3.90 12.01 4.43
CA GLY A 95 3.28 11.65 5.67
C GLY A 95 3.92 10.37 6.22
N ARG A 96 3.13 9.54 6.81
CA ARG A 96 3.60 8.29 7.37
C ARG A 96 4.12 7.36 6.28
N GLN A 97 5.38 6.99 6.37
CA GLN A 97 5.98 5.90 5.61
C GLN A 97 6.35 4.79 6.60
N ASN A 98 5.44 3.86 6.81
CA ASN A 98 5.70 2.70 7.64
C ASN A 98 5.71 1.45 6.78
N GLU A 99 6.84 0.81 6.76
CA GLU A 99 6.96 -0.57 6.31
C GLU A 99 7.35 -1.43 7.51
N TRP A 100 6.53 -2.41 7.79
CA TRP A 100 6.80 -3.33 8.87
C TRP A 100 6.74 -4.76 8.34
N ASN A 101 7.78 -5.51 8.62
CA ASN A 101 7.92 -6.90 8.26
C ASN A 101 8.13 -7.73 9.52
N SER A 102 7.38 -8.79 9.69
CA SER A 102 7.67 -9.80 10.70
C SER A 102 7.69 -11.18 10.08
N GLN A 103 8.59 -11.98 10.58
CA GLN A 103 8.69 -13.37 10.22
C GLN A 103 8.83 -14.19 11.49
N SER A 104 8.06 -15.25 11.60
CA SER A 104 8.23 -16.25 12.63
C SER A 104 8.24 -17.65 12.03
N THR A 105 9.08 -18.50 12.56
CA THR A 105 9.15 -19.90 12.18
C THR A 105 9.09 -20.73 13.44
N GLY A 106 8.34 -21.80 13.42
CA GLY A 106 8.23 -22.77 14.50
C GLY A 106 8.28 -24.20 13.95
N GLY A 107 8.66 -25.10 14.78
CA GLY A 107 8.66 -26.50 14.39
C GLY A 107 9.14 -27.39 15.52
N TYR A 108 8.79 -28.66 15.45
CA TYR A 108 9.33 -29.68 16.32
C TYR A 108 9.36 -31.02 15.59
N ASP A 109 10.33 -31.82 15.97
CA ASP A 109 10.45 -33.19 15.55
C ASP A 109 10.14 -34.08 16.76
N TYR A 110 9.42 -35.14 16.56
CA TYR A 110 9.21 -36.16 17.60
C TYR A 110 9.52 -37.56 17.06
N SER A 111 10.07 -38.38 17.95
CA SER A 111 10.20 -39.80 17.69
C SER A 111 9.83 -40.58 18.93
N HIS A 112 9.06 -41.64 18.75
CA HIS A 112 8.62 -42.50 19.82
C HIS A 112 8.60 -43.95 19.40
N SER A 113 9.12 -44.82 20.23
CA SER A 113 9.09 -46.27 20.00
C SER A 113 8.87 -47.01 21.30
N GLY A 114 8.10 -48.07 21.27
CA GLY A 114 7.79 -48.88 22.43
C GLY A 114 7.07 -50.18 22.09
N SER A 115 6.91 -51.04 23.07
CA SER A 115 6.27 -52.35 22.92
C SER A 115 5.04 -52.53 23.81
N ASN A 116 4.47 -51.48 24.33
CA ASN A 116 3.26 -51.51 25.16
C ASN A 116 2.30 -50.39 24.71
N GLN A 117 1.11 -50.36 25.33
CA GLN A 117 0.14 -49.29 25.11
C GLN A 117 0.76 -47.93 25.32
N TRP A 118 0.63 -47.07 24.37
CA TRP A 118 1.01 -45.67 24.43
C TRP A 118 -0.10 -44.78 23.90
N SER A 119 -0.44 -43.77 24.68
CA SER A 119 -1.27 -42.69 24.23
C SER A 119 -0.51 -41.39 24.38
N GLY A 120 -0.49 -40.60 23.35
CA GLY A 120 0.19 -39.32 23.36
C GLY A 120 -0.71 -38.20 22.82
N GLU A 121 -0.67 -37.08 23.49
CA GLU A 121 -1.27 -35.86 23.00
C GLU A 121 -0.16 -34.82 22.82
N HIS A 122 -0.13 -34.21 21.67
CA HIS A 122 0.84 -33.19 21.34
C HIS A 122 0.13 -31.95 20.83
N SER A 123 0.39 -30.81 21.43
CA SER A 123 -0.18 -29.55 21.01
C SER A 123 0.87 -28.45 20.97
N HIS A 124 0.82 -27.65 19.94
CA HIS A 124 1.60 -26.44 19.81
C HIS A 124 0.71 -25.31 19.33
N SER A 125 0.79 -24.18 19.97
CA SER A 125 0.09 -22.98 19.53
C SER A 125 0.99 -21.77 19.66
N SER A 126 0.89 -20.87 18.72
CA SER A 126 1.54 -19.58 18.78
C SER A 126 0.52 -18.51 18.40
N SER A 127 0.55 -17.43 19.13
CA SER A 127 -0.26 -16.27 18.82
C SER A 127 0.60 -15.02 18.84
N TRP A 128 0.33 -14.15 17.92
CA TRP A 128 1.07 -12.92 17.79
C TRP A 128 0.09 -11.78 17.49
N GLY A 129 0.30 -10.62 18.09
CA GLY A 129 -0.59 -9.50 17.89
C GLY A 129 0.13 -8.17 18.06
N TYR A 130 -0.26 -7.21 17.25
CA TYR A 130 0.13 -5.82 17.39
C TYR A 130 -1.10 -4.97 17.63
N ARG A 131 -1.01 -4.06 18.59
CA ARG A 131 -2.06 -3.08 18.87
C ARG A 131 -1.47 -1.69 18.80
N GLY A 132 -1.70 -1.02 17.67
CA GLY A 132 -1.30 0.36 17.45
C GLY A 132 -2.48 1.32 17.51
N TRP A 133 -2.20 2.60 17.40
CA TRP A 133 -3.23 3.64 17.44
C TRP A 133 -4.23 3.56 16.27
N TYR A 134 -3.83 3.01 15.12
CA TYR A 134 -4.66 2.90 13.90
C TYR A 134 -5.44 1.60 13.79
N GLY A 135 -5.18 0.67 14.65
CA GLY A 135 -5.86 -0.61 14.64
C GLY A 135 -5.09 -1.68 15.39
N SER A 136 -5.65 -2.85 15.38
CA SER A 136 -5.00 -4.03 15.91
C SER A 136 -5.03 -5.13 14.86
N TYR A 137 -3.97 -5.87 14.76
CA TYR A 137 -3.98 -7.14 14.06
C TYR A 137 -3.50 -8.23 15.02
N SER A 138 -4.04 -9.42 14.82
CA SER A 138 -3.61 -10.61 15.53
C SER A 138 -3.57 -11.78 14.56
N SER A 139 -2.56 -12.60 14.69
CA SER A 139 -2.53 -13.91 14.07
C SER A 139 -2.30 -14.97 15.12
N SER A 140 -2.96 -16.11 14.95
CA SER A 140 -2.74 -17.25 15.80
C SER A 140 -2.81 -18.52 14.98
N TYR A 141 -1.98 -19.48 15.34
CA TYR A 141 -1.99 -20.81 14.75
C TYR A 141 -1.81 -21.84 15.85
N GLY A 142 -2.35 -23.02 15.62
CA GLY A 142 -2.18 -24.13 16.51
C GLY A 142 -2.18 -25.46 15.77
N TYR A 143 -1.58 -26.42 16.44
CA TYR A 143 -1.55 -27.80 16.01
C TYR A 143 -1.79 -28.70 17.22
N GLN A 144 -2.64 -29.71 17.03
CA GLN A 144 -2.89 -30.74 18.02
C GLN A 144 -2.89 -32.11 17.33
N SER A 145 -2.27 -33.09 17.95
CA SER A 145 -2.39 -34.49 17.54
C SER A 145 -2.52 -35.41 18.73
N LYS A 146 -3.34 -36.45 18.55
CA LYS A 146 -3.53 -37.55 19.51
C LYS A 146 -3.24 -38.85 18.82
N TYR A 147 -2.59 -39.73 19.55
CA TYR A 147 -2.25 -41.09 19.09
C TYR A 147 -2.54 -42.10 20.19
N ASP A 148 -3.18 -43.16 19.84
CA ASP A 148 -3.37 -44.35 20.68
C ASP A 148 -2.79 -45.55 19.98
N TYR A 149 -1.82 -46.21 20.60
CA TYR A 149 -1.15 -47.40 20.08
C TYR A 149 -1.24 -48.53 21.09
N ASP A 150 -1.56 -49.68 20.58
CA ASP A 150 -1.57 -50.93 21.33
C ASP A 150 -0.55 -51.90 20.71
N HIS A 151 0.43 -52.40 21.47
CA HIS A 151 1.56 -53.25 21.09
C HIS A 151 2.86 -52.56 20.58
N GLU A 152 3.75 -53.34 19.92
CA GLU A 152 5.05 -52.81 19.42
C GLU A 152 4.84 -51.77 18.32
N TYR A 153 5.41 -50.62 18.51
CA TYR A 153 5.31 -49.53 17.55
C TYR A 153 6.55 -48.66 17.49
N ALA A 154 6.75 -48.01 16.37
CA ALA A 154 7.60 -46.85 16.24
C ALA A 154 6.89 -45.76 15.47
N ASN A 155 6.93 -44.55 15.98
CA ASN A 155 6.34 -43.40 15.34
C ASN A 155 7.32 -42.24 15.38
N LYS A 156 7.43 -41.52 14.26
CA LYS A 156 8.19 -40.28 14.16
C LYS A 156 7.46 -39.30 13.25
N GLY A 157 7.61 -38.04 13.53
CA GLY A 157 7.03 -37.01 12.69
C GLY A 157 7.69 -35.68 12.90
N HIS A 158 7.38 -34.77 12.03
CA HIS A 158 7.79 -33.38 12.13
C HIS A 158 6.62 -32.46 11.85
N TYR A 159 6.68 -31.31 12.46
CA TYR A 159 5.81 -30.18 12.19
C TYR A 159 6.68 -28.95 11.97
N LYS A 160 6.37 -28.19 10.93
CA LYS A 160 6.99 -26.90 10.67
C LYS A 160 5.92 -25.89 10.32
N SER A 161 6.08 -24.68 10.78
CA SER A 161 5.24 -23.56 10.39
C SER A 161 6.08 -22.34 10.15
N SER A 162 5.69 -21.54 9.18
CA SER A 162 6.25 -20.22 8.97
C SER A 162 5.14 -19.19 8.77
N HIS A 163 5.37 -18.01 9.30
CA HIS A 163 4.52 -16.85 9.11
C HIS A 163 5.35 -15.68 8.64
N SER A 164 4.87 -14.97 7.65
CA SER A 164 5.38 -13.66 7.31
C SER A 164 4.24 -12.65 7.18
N ASN A 165 4.45 -11.48 7.76
CA ASN A 165 3.53 -10.35 7.61
C ASN A 165 4.31 -9.17 7.07
N ARG A 166 3.73 -8.49 6.11
CA ARG A 166 4.23 -7.21 5.60
C ARG A 166 3.11 -6.20 5.66
N HIS A 167 3.40 -5.04 6.20
CA HIS A 167 2.51 -3.90 6.25
C HIS A 167 3.18 -2.70 5.60
N VAL A 168 2.47 -2.03 4.71
CA VAL A 168 2.90 -0.79 4.06
C VAL A 168 1.83 0.27 4.33
N ASP A 169 2.21 1.42 4.82
CA ASP A 169 1.33 2.57 5.00
C ASP A 169 2.07 3.83 4.56
N ILE A 170 1.74 4.31 3.35
CA ILE A 170 2.19 5.58 2.81
C ILE A 170 0.97 6.50 2.84
N SER A 171 0.80 7.23 3.91
CA SER A 171 -0.39 8.05 4.14
C SER A 171 -0.06 9.36 4.82
N GLY A 172 -0.95 10.34 4.69
CA GLY A 172 -1.00 11.56 5.52
C GLY A 172 -0.16 12.68 4.94
N GLY A 173 0.46 12.87 3.95
CA GLY A 173 1.13 14.08 3.44
C GLY A 173 0.14 15.03 2.77
N VAL A 174 0.30 16.32 2.98
CA VAL A 174 -0.41 17.39 2.27
C VAL A 174 0.61 18.35 1.69
N SER A 175 0.56 18.58 0.39
CA SER A 175 1.48 19.48 -0.31
C SER A 175 0.73 20.53 -1.10
N TYR A 176 1.26 21.74 -1.06
CA TYR A 176 0.82 22.87 -1.87
C TYR A 176 2.02 23.42 -2.64
N GLY A 177 1.92 23.54 -3.96
CA GLY A 177 2.92 24.20 -4.78
C GLY A 177 2.94 25.70 -4.47
N SER A 178 1.80 26.33 -4.69
CA SER A 178 1.58 27.74 -4.39
C SER A 178 0.21 27.96 -3.77
N ILE A 179 0.14 28.82 -2.77
CA ILE A 179 -1.11 29.22 -2.12
C ILE A 179 -1.11 30.71 -1.81
N ASP A 180 -2.23 31.40 -2.13
CA ASP A 180 -2.46 32.82 -1.86
C ASP A 180 -1.30 33.72 -2.35
N SER A 181 -0.70 33.40 -3.49
CA SER A 181 0.56 34.04 -3.95
C SER A 181 0.40 34.70 -5.33
N ASN A 182 1.35 35.58 -5.66
CA ASN A 182 1.45 36.20 -6.96
C ASN A 182 2.84 35.93 -7.56
N ILE A 183 2.87 35.47 -8.81
CA ILE A 183 4.08 35.16 -9.55
C ILE A 183 4.03 35.94 -10.86
N ASP A 184 4.98 36.81 -11.08
CA ASP A 184 5.19 37.57 -12.31
C ASP A 184 6.58 37.20 -12.89
N LEU A 185 6.55 36.50 -14.01
CA LEU A 185 7.79 36.08 -14.69
C LEU A 185 8.31 37.17 -15.66
N GLY A 186 7.51 38.22 -15.86
CA GLY A 186 7.92 39.37 -16.66
C GLY A 186 7.98 39.08 -18.15
N SER A 187 9.06 39.53 -18.82
CA SER A 187 9.19 39.41 -20.28
C SER A 187 10.47 38.66 -20.66
N GLY A 188 10.39 37.84 -21.67
CA GLY A 188 11.42 36.91 -22.17
C GLY A 188 10.83 35.51 -22.32
N ASP A 189 11.62 34.57 -22.75
CA ASP A 189 11.20 33.18 -22.93
C ASP A 189 11.35 32.42 -21.60
N ASN A 190 10.29 32.49 -20.76
CA ASN A 190 10.35 32.03 -19.39
C ASN A 190 9.99 30.54 -19.25
N THR A 191 10.52 29.92 -18.21
CA THR A 191 10.19 28.53 -17.86
C THR A 191 9.75 28.43 -16.41
N GLU A 192 8.55 27.88 -16.17
CA GLU A 192 8.08 27.54 -14.83
C GLU A 192 7.81 26.04 -14.69
N ILE A 193 8.40 25.45 -13.66
CA ILE A 193 8.21 24.03 -13.32
C ILE A 193 7.73 23.91 -11.88
N VAL A 194 6.53 23.34 -11.69
CA VAL A 194 5.97 23.09 -10.38
C VAL A 194 5.71 21.59 -10.19
N ASN A 195 6.41 20.98 -9.24
CA ASN A 195 6.24 19.58 -8.87
C ASN A 195 5.71 19.45 -7.45
N VAL A 196 4.57 18.81 -7.28
CA VAL A 196 3.91 18.64 -5.99
C VAL A 196 3.60 17.18 -5.73
N VAL A 197 4.16 16.63 -4.67
CA VAL A 197 3.97 15.22 -4.30
C VAL A 197 3.50 15.09 -2.87
N ALA A 198 2.43 14.31 -2.66
CA ALA A 198 1.93 14.00 -1.33
C ALA A 198 1.36 12.59 -1.24
N GLY A 199 1.21 12.06 -0.05
CA GLY A 199 0.52 10.79 0.16
C GLY A 199 -1.00 10.94 0.16
N ASN A 200 -1.53 12.01 0.75
CA ASN A 200 -2.97 12.17 0.93
C ASN A 200 -3.60 13.25 0.03
N GLN A 201 -3.00 14.43 -0.01
CA GLN A 201 -3.49 15.54 -0.82
C GLN A 201 -2.35 16.33 -1.41
N ALA A 202 -2.34 16.49 -2.73
CA ALA A 202 -1.41 17.33 -3.47
C ALA A 202 -2.21 18.41 -4.21
N VAL A 203 -1.82 19.65 -4.08
CA VAL A 203 -2.43 20.81 -4.74
C VAL A 203 -1.33 21.62 -5.42
N GLY A 204 -1.45 21.82 -6.71
CA GLY A 204 -0.52 22.66 -7.44
C GLY A 204 -0.67 24.13 -7.06
N PHE A 205 -1.70 24.77 -7.54
CA PHE A 205 -2.04 26.16 -7.25
C PHE A 205 -3.36 26.28 -6.52
N ARG A 206 -3.41 27.20 -5.57
CA ARG A 206 -4.66 27.62 -4.90
C ARG A 206 -4.64 29.13 -4.65
N ASN A 207 -5.65 29.83 -5.14
CA ASN A 207 -5.76 31.29 -5.03
C ASN A 207 -4.45 31.98 -5.50
N THR A 208 -3.85 31.49 -6.56
CA THR A 208 -2.56 31.96 -7.06
C THR A 208 -2.74 32.64 -8.41
N SER A 209 -2.06 33.75 -8.63
CA SER A 209 -1.92 34.38 -9.95
C SER A 209 -0.51 34.10 -10.45
N LEU A 210 -0.42 33.47 -11.61
CA LEU A 210 0.78 33.37 -12.41
C LEU A 210 0.61 34.23 -13.63
N GLN A 211 1.56 35.08 -13.92
CA GLN A 211 1.59 35.92 -15.09
C GLN A 211 2.96 35.83 -15.75
N SER A 212 2.98 35.55 -17.04
CA SER A 212 4.15 35.66 -17.89
C SER A 212 3.85 36.71 -18.96
N GLY A 213 4.82 37.44 -19.41
CA GLY A 213 4.57 38.60 -20.24
C GLY A 213 4.55 38.28 -21.74
N ASN A 214 5.52 38.82 -22.48
CA ASN A 214 5.71 38.50 -23.87
C ASN A 214 6.98 37.65 -24.02
N GLY A 215 6.89 36.59 -24.77
CA GLY A 215 7.95 35.64 -25.03
C GLY A 215 7.36 34.24 -25.25
N ASP A 216 8.17 33.28 -25.67
CA ASP A 216 7.73 31.90 -25.85
C ASP A 216 7.87 31.14 -24.50
N ASP A 217 6.79 31.17 -23.73
CA ASP A 217 6.82 30.71 -22.35
C ASP A 217 6.46 29.22 -22.20
N SER A 218 7.05 28.58 -21.20
CA SER A 218 6.81 27.16 -20.87
C SER A 218 6.39 26.97 -19.42
N PHE A 219 5.19 26.51 -19.22
CA PHE A 219 4.61 26.18 -17.93
C PHE A 219 4.39 24.67 -17.77
N SER A 220 4.94 24.07 -16.75
CA SER A 220 4.75 22.65 -16.43
C SER A 220 4.33 22.46 -14.98
N LEU A 221 3.13 21.91 -14.78
CA LEU A 221 2.58 21.62 -13.47
C LEU A 221 2.36 20.10 -13.31
N SER A 222 3.09 19.47 -12.40
CA SER A 222 2.97 18.06 -12.07
C SER A 222 2.49 17.89 -10.64
N VAL A 223 1.31 17.29 -10.45
CA VAL A 223 0.70 17.09 -9.14
C VAL A 223 0.39 15.62 -8.94
N ASN A 224 0.93 15.03 -7.89
CA ASN A 224 0.80 13.60 -7.64
C ASN A 224 0.43 13.32 -6.17
N ALA A 225 -0.73 12.69 -5.95
CA ALA A 225 -1.17 12.19 -4.67
C ALA A 225 -1.19 10.66 -4.67
N ASN A 226 -0.14 10.04 -4.12
CA ASN A 226 0.16 8.61 -4.25
C ASN A 226 0.04 7.82 -2.94
N GLY A 227 -0.99 8.10 -2.15
CA GLY A 227 -1.25 7.34 -0.93
C GLY A 227 -1.47 5.86 -1.20
N GLU A 228 -0.80 5.03 -0.44
CA GLU A 228 -0.91 3.57 -0.52
C GLU A 228 -0.95 2.96 0.87
N ARG A 229 -1.81 1.98 1.05
CA ARG A 229 -1.83 1.09 2.22
C ARG A 229 -1.91 -0.33 1.75
N GLY A 230 -1.06 -1.17 2.34
CA GLY A 230 -0.99 -2.58 1.98
C GLY A 230 -0.75 -3.45 3.19
N TYR A 231 -1.32 -4.63 3.13
CA TYR A 231 -1.06 -5.70 4.06
C TYR A 231 -0.92 -7.00 3.27
N SER A 232 0.08 -7.79 3.59
CA SER A 232 0.17 -9.17 3.14
C SER A 232 0.56 -10.10 4.29
N HIS A 233 -0.05 -11.27 4.27
CA HIS A 233 0.20 -12.35 5.22
C HIS A 233 0.40 -13.65 4.46
N THR A 234 1.46 -14.37 4.79
CA THR A 234 1.72 -15.71 4.28
C THR A 234 1.92 -16.65 5.47
N SER A 235 1.26 -17.79 5.44
CA SER A 235 1.47 -18.85 6.42
C SER A 235 1.62 -20.19 5.72
N ASP A 236 2.68 -20.89 6.07
CA ASP A 236 3.01 -22.22 5.58
C ASP A 236 2.98 -23.22 6.74
N TYR A 237 2.42 -24.38 6.47
CA TYR A 237 2.38 -25.51 7.38
C TYR A 237 2.86 -26.76 6.69
N ASP A 238 3.74 -27.50 7.33
CA ASP A 238 4.25 -28.79 6.87
C ASP A 238 4.20 -29.76 8.04
N TYR A 239 3.45 -30.84 7.86
CA TYR A 239 3.33 -31.93 8.83
C TYR A 239 3.58 -33.24 8.15
N ALA A 240 4.44 -34.06 8.74
CA ALA A 240 4.56 -35.45 8.35
C ALA A 240 4.73 -36.37 9.55
N SER A 241 4.11 -37.54 9.47
CA SER A 241 4.30 -38.62 10.44
C SER A 241 4.43 -39.95 9.72
N SER A 242 5.28 -40.80 10.26
CA SER A 242 5.40 -42.19 9.82
C SER A 242 5.54 -43.12 11.01
N GLY A 243 4.96 -44.30 10.91
CA GLY A 243 5.07 -45.28 11.95
C GLY A 243 4.71 -46.69 11.50
N TYR A 244 5.03 -47.65 12.35
CA TYR A 244 4.54 -48.99 12.25
C TYR A 244 3.99 -49.49 13.59
N ASP A 245 3.03 -50.35 13.52
CA ASP A 245 2.28 -50.86 14.66
C ASP A 245 1.78 -52.29 14.38
N LYS A 246 1.85 -53.18 15.37
CA LYS A 246 1.36 -54.54 15.33
C LYS A 246 0.05 -54.74 16.11
N GLY A 247 -0.70 -53.73 16.30
CA GLY A 247 -1.93 -53.79 17.07
C GLY A 247 -3.00 -52.86 16.50
N SER A 248 -3.74 -52.22 17.36
CA SER A 248 -4.61 -51.12 16.99
C SER A 248 -3.89 -49.79 17.09
N ASN A 249 -4.15 -48.92 16.14
CA ASN A 249 -3.64 -47.59 16.11
C ASN A 249 -4.76 -46.63 15.68
N SER A 250 -5.06 -45.67 16.52
CA SER A 250 -5.95 -44.57 16.17
C SER A 250 -5.29 -43.23 16.43
N GLY A 251 -5.61 -42.24 15.61
CA GLY A 251 -5.06 -40.92 15.83
C GLY A 251 -5.86 -39.82 15.15
N GLU A 252 -5.73 -38.65 15.73
CA GLU A 252 -6.34 -37.42 15.25
C GLU A 252 -5.26 -36.36 15.13
N SER A 253 -5.30 -35.58 14.08
CA SER A 253 -4.50 -34.35 14.02
C SER A 253 -5.34 -33.18 13.50
N SER A 254 -5.19 -32.04 14.12
CA SER A 254 -5.80 -30.80 13.69
C SER A 254 -4.77 -29.69 13.63
N SER A 255 -4.87 -28.86 12.63
CA SER A 255 -4.14 -27.61 12.55
C SER A 255 -5.08 -26.46 12.23
N TRP A 256 -4.89 -25.34 12.87
CA TRP A 256 -5.72 -24.18 12.64
C TRP A 256 -4.87 -22.89 12.54
N ASN A 257 -5.37 -21.98 11.73
CA ASN A 257 -4.79 -20.68 11.49
C ASN A 257 -5.88 -19.61 11.55
N SER A 258 -5.69 -18.57 12.29
CA SER A 258 -6.59 -17.42 12.27
C SER A 258 -5.82 -16.12 12.16
N TYR A 259 -6.36 -15.24 11.37
CA TYR A 259 -5.86 -13.89 11.20
C TYR A 259 -7.00 -12.89 11.35
N GLN A 260 -6.76 -11.83 12.11
CA GLN A 260 -7.70 -10.75 12.28
C GLN A 260 -6.97 -9.41 12.23
N ASN A 261 -7.48 -8.53 11.37
CA ASN A 261 -7.03 -7.15 11.27
C ASN A 261 -8.22 -6.21 11.48
N ASN A 262 -8.12 -5.33 12.48
CA ASN A 262 -9.15 -4.35 12.83
C ASN A 262 -8.57 -2.94 12.71
N TYR A 263 -9.05 -2.16 11.75
CA TYR A 263 -8.70 -0.76 11.60
C TYR A 263 -9.71 0.14 12.34
N ARG A 264 -9.22 1.08 13.15
CA ARG A 264 -10.08 1.97 13.96
C ARG A 264 -10.53 3.26 13.28
N TYR A 265 -9.90 3.66 12.19
CA TYR A 265 -10.18 4.95 11.56
C TYR A 265 -10.24 4.86 10.02
N TRP A 266 -11.17 5.56 9.40
CA TRP A 266 -11.35 5.74 7.97
C TRP A 266 -11.70 4.50 7.16
N SER A 267 -13.00 4.23 6.98
CA SER A 267 -13.63 3.36 5.95
C SER A 267 -12.93 2.03 5.58
N TRP A 268 -11.93 1.61 6.33
CA TRP A 268 -11.18 0.37 6.17
C TRP A 268 -11.88 -0.72 6.96
N GLY A 269 -12.36 -1.71 6.26
CA GLY A 269 -13.09 -2.80 6.87
C GLY A 269 -12.20 -3.72 7.72
N ASN A 270 -12.82 -4.37 8.67
CA ASN A 270 -12.21 -5.48 9.40
C ASN A 270 -11.97 -6.64 8.44
N HIS A 271 -10.83 -7.28 8.61
CA HIS A 271 -10.42 -8.41 7.83
C HIS A 271 -10.17 -9.59 8.74
N GLN A 272 -10.80 -10.72 8.43
CA GLN A 272 -10.63 -11.97 9.16
C GLN A 272 -10.44 -13.12 8.19
N SER A 273 -9.51 -14.01 8.48
CA SER A 273 -9.42 -15.31 7.84
C SER A 273 -9.17 -16.40 8.87
N GLN A 274 -9.74 -17.55 8.63
CA GLN A 274 -9.54 -18.76 9.41
C GLN A 274 -9.36 -19.93 8.47
N GLY A 275 -8.40 -20.80 8.77
CA GLY A 275 -8.20 -22.05 8.09
C GLY A 275 -8.05 -23.17 9.12
N GLU A 276 -8.73 -24.26 8.90
CA GLU A 276 -8.67 -25.46 9.72
C GLU A 276 -8.46 -26.69 8.86
N ASN A 277 -7.56 -27.55 9.30
CA ASN A 277 -7.35 -28.88 8.73
C ASN A 277 -7.50 -29.90 9.84
N GLU A 278 -8.33 -30.88 9.60
CA GLU A 278 -8.49 -32.01 10.50
C GLU A 278 -8.25 -33.31 9.75
N SER A 279 -7.55 -34.24 10.41
CA SER A 279 -7.41 -35.60 9.93
C SER A 279 -7.61 -36.59 11.06
N GLN A 280 -8.36 -37.64 10.75
CA GLN A 280 -8.58 -38.78 11.65
C GLN A 280 -8.22 -40.06 10.94
N TRP A 281 -7.54 -40.96 11.63
CA TRP A 281 -7.28 -42.29 11.13
C TRP A 281 -7.45 -43.32 12.23
N ASP A 282 -7.97 -44.45 11.83
CA ASP A 282 -8.12 -45.62 12.69
C ASP A 282 -7.60 -46.87 11.96
N ASN A 283 -6.83 -47.68 12.67
CA ASN A 283 -6.12 -48.78 12.08
C ASN A 283 -5.96 -49.93 13.08
N SER A 284 -6.13 -51.13 12.64
CA SER A 284 -5.95 -52.33 13.46
C SER A 284 -4.98 -53.33 12.80
N TRP A 285 -3.98 -53.77 13.56
CA TRP A 285 -3.00 -54.84 13.28
C TRP A 285 -1.95 -54.59 12.16
N ASN A 286 -0.70 -54.98 12.40
CA ASN A 286 0.46 -55.14 11.52
C ASN A 286 0.55 -54.10 10.38
N ARG A 287 0.60 -52.87 10.72
CA ARG A 287 0.58 -51.81 9.74
C ARG A 287 1.84 -50.95 9.74
N SER A 288 2.09 -50.38 8.59
CA SER A 288 2.89 -49.17 8.44
C SER A 288 2.03 -48.05 7.90
N HIS A 289 2.18 -46.85 8.41
CA HIS A 289 1.50 -45.67 7.92
C HIS A 289 2.46 -44.52 7.67
N GLU A 290 2.17 -43.77 6.64
CA GLU A 290 2.79 -42.48 6.36
C GLU A 290 1.68 -41.48 6.10
N TYR A 291 1.77 -40.32 6.72
CA TYR A 291 0.88 -39.20 6.54
C TYR A 291 1.68 -37.93 6.32
N SER A 292 1.32 -37.12 5.34
CA SER A 292 1.84 -35.78 5.18
C SER A 292 0.74 -34.80 4.80
N SER A 293 0.82 -33.61 5.36
CA SER A 293 -0.07 -32.50 5.05
C SER A 293 0.76 -31.24 4.89
N GLN A 294 0.57 -30.54 3.79
CA GLN A 294 1.19 -29.26 3.53
C GLN A 294 0.12 -28.25 3.12
N SER A 295 0.18 -27.05 3.68
CA SER A 295 -0.70 -25.98 3.24
C SER A 295 0.01 -24.64 3.26
N THR A 296 -0.30 -23.82 2.26
CA THR A 296 0.15 -22.42 2.15
C THR A 296 -1.09 -21.56 2.03
N ASN A 297 -1.18 -20.54 2.89
CA ASN A 297 -2.21 -19.52 2.79
C ASN A 297 -1.55 -18.16 2.58
N GLU A 298 -1.97 -17.48 1.54
CA GLU A 298 -1.51 -16.13 1.22
C GLU A 298 -2.71 -15.19 1.19
N GLN A 299 -2.56 -14.07 1.84
CA GLN A 299 -3.58 -13.05 1.91
C GLN A 299 -2.96 -11.68 1.69
N SER A 300 -3.55 -10.89 0.82
CA SER A 300 -3.13 -9.51 0.63
C SER A 300 -4.32 -8.56 0.51
N ASN A 301 -4.11 -7.36 0.98
CA ASN A 301 -5.02 -6.25 0.83
C ASN A 301 -4.20 -5.01 0.53
N THR A 302 -4.49 -4.36 -0.60
CA THR A 302 -3.81 -3.14 -1.02
C THR A 302 -4.85 -2.10 -1.40
N GLN A 303 -4.62 -0.86 -1.00
CA GLN A 303 -5.44 0.27 -1.38
C GLN A 303 -4.55 1.40 -1.86
N ARG A 304 -4.94 2.01 -2.99
CA ARG A 304 -4.39 3.26 -3.47
C ARG A 304 -5.44 4.36 -3.32
N PHE A 305 -5.04 5.47 -2.73
CA PHE A 305 -5.88 6.63 -2.45
C PHE A 305 -5.05 7.91 -2.62
N GLY A 306 -5.66 9.04 -2.43
CA GLY A 306 -5.04 10.34 -2.53
C GLY A 306 -5.82 11.24 -3.49
N SER A 307 -5.85 12.52 -3.19
CA SER A 307 -6.53 13.54 -3.97
C SER A 307 -5.51 14.53 -4.53
N ALA A 308 -5.40 14.59 -5.85
CA ALA A 308 -4.56 15.54 -6.55
C ALA A 308 -5.41 16.61 -7.22
N LEU A 309 -4.98 17.87 -7.12
CA LEU A 309 -5.64 19.02 -7.69
C LEU A 309 -4.58 19.92 -8.35
N GLY A 310 -4.70 20.13 -9.64
CA GLY A 310 -3.77 20.97 -10.40
C GLY A 310 -3.89 22.43 -9.99
N SER A 311 -5.00 23.08 -10.29
CA SER A 311 -5.22 24.48 -9.99
C SER A 311 -6.63 24.72 -9.46
N GLU A 312 -6.78 25.55 -8.43
CA GLU A 312 -8.05 25.92 -7.81
C GLU A 312 -8.10 27.44 -7.59
N ASN A 313 -9.17 28.08 -8.07
CA ASN A 313 -9.41 29.53 -7.93
C ASN A 313 -8.18 30.39 -8.34
N SER A 314 -7.50 30.00 -9.40
CA SER A 314 -6.24 30.62 -9.79
C SER A 314 -6.28 31.08 -11.24
N THR A 315 -5.38 31.99 -11.60
CA THR A 315 -5.20 32.44 -12.96
C THR A 315 -3.77 32.09 -13.41
N ILE A 316 -3.65 31.50 -14.57
CA ILE A 316 -2.39 31.21 -15.24
C ILE A 316 -2.47 31.92 -16.59
N ASP A 317 -1.70 32.99 -16.73
CA ASP A 317 -1.66 33.81 -17.94
C ASP A 317 -0.22 33.81 -18.49
N LEU A 318 -0.01 33.12 -19.61
CA LEU A 318 1.30 33.01 -20.25
C LEU A 318 1.61 34.15 -21.23
N GLY A 319 0.63 35.08 -21.43
CA GLY A 319 0.85 36.23 -22.26
C GLY A 319 0.91 35.92 -23.76
N ASN A 320 1.73 36.68 -24.53
CA ASN A 320 1.84 36.52 -25.96
C ASN A 320 3.15 35.87 -26.35
N GLY A 321 3.11 34.93 -27.28
CA GLY A 321 4.23 34.15 -27.79
C GLY A 321 3.77 32.76 -28.18
N ASP A 322 4.63 31.90 -28.62
CA ASP A 322 4.31 30.48 -28.91
C ASP A 322 4.45 29.66 -27.61
N ASN A 323 3.39 29.64 -26.78
CA ASN A 323 3.42 29.17 -25.42
C ASN A 323 3.13 27.68 -25.28
N ILE A 324 3.69 27.06 -24.24
CA ILE A 324 3.42 25.66 -23.87
C ILE A 324 2.92 25.58 -22.42
N ALA A 325 1.72 25.00 -22.25
CA ALA A 325 1.15 24.71 -20.94
C ALA A 325 0.91 23.20 -20.76
N GLU A 326 1.63 22.58 -19.87
CA GLU A 326 1.48 21.15 -19.53
C GLU A 326 1.02 20.98 -18.08
N ILE A 327 -0.17 20.39 -17.88
CA ILE A 327 -0.72 20.12 -16.55
C ILE A 327 -0.95 18.61 -16.42
N SER A 328 -0.21 17.97 -15.54
CA SER A 328 -0.33 16.53 -15.26
C SER A 328 -0.74 16.31 -13.81
N VAL A 329 -1.92 15.73 -13.61
CA VAL A 329 -2.52 15.52 -12.28
C VAL A 329 -2.81 14.03 -12.08
N LYS A 330 -2.16 13.41 -11.09
CA LYS A 330 -2.32 12.00 -10.77
C LYS A 330 -2.78 11.81 -9.32
N GLY A 331 -3.89 11.11 -9.13
CA GLY A 331 -4.42 10.81 -7.81
C GLY A 331 -4.93 9.38 -7.70
N GLY A 332 -5.14 8.93 -6.50
CA GLY A 332 -5.85 7.68 -6.27
C GLY A 332 -7.35 7.90 -6.34
N GLU A 333 -7.92 8.68 -5.42
CA GLU A 333 -9.36 8.90 -5.36
C GLU A 333 -9.84 9.98 -6.32
N ARG A 334 -9.06 11.06 -6.46
CA ARG A 334 -9.42 12.22 -7.29
C ARG A 334 -8.18 12.76 -8.00
N ALA A 335 -8.37 13.11 -9.27
CA ALA A 335 -7.40 13.86 -10.06
C ALA A 335 -8.14 14.97 -10.80
N LEU A 336 -7.97 16.20 -10.38
CA LEU A 336 -8.65 17.36 -10.90
C LEU A 336 -7.63 18.33 -11.50
N GLY A 337 -7.77 18.66 -12.76
CA GLY A 337 -6.85 19.55 -13.47
C GLY A 337 -7.07 21.02 -13.07
N LEU A 338 -8.03 21.69 -13.66
CA LEU A 338 -8.40 23.08 -13.39
C LEU A 338 -9.77 23.11 -12.73
N ILE A 339 -9.90 23.78 -11.60
CA ILE A 339 -11.16 23.98 -10.90
C ILE A 339 -11.33 25.47 -10.61
N SER A 340 -12.39 26.06 -11.15
CA SER A 340 -12.69 27.49 -11.02
C SER A 340 -11.44 28.35 -11.34
N SER A 341 -10.67 27.95 -12.33
CA SER A 341 -9.39 28.55 -12.69
C SER A 341 -9.37 28.97 -14.16
N ASP A 342 -8.59 29.98 -14.46
CA ASP A 342 -8.39 30.49 -15.82
C ASP A 342 -6.99 30.13 -16.32
N LEU A 343 -6.90 29.61 -17.56
CA LEU A 343 -5.65 29.38 -18.29
C LEU A 343 -5.70 30.16 -19.59
N LEU A 344 -4.81 31.14 -19.73
CA LEU A 344 -4.74 32.09 -20.84
C LEU A 344 -3.37 31.98 -21.49
N THR A 345 -3.28 31.92 -22.81
CA THR A 345 -1.99 31.86 -23.54
C THR A 345 -1.80 33.01 -24.53
N GLY A 346 -2.78 33.92 -24.63
CA GLY A 346 -2.64 35.13 -25.43
C GLY A 346 -2.62 34.89 -26.96
N SER A 347 -1.72 35.55 -27.65
CA SER A 347 -1.60 35.38 -29.11
C SER A 347 -0.31 34.69 -29.48
N GLY A 348 -0.40 33.70 -30.37
CA GLY A 348 0.73 32.90 -30.81
C GLY A 348 0.28 31.52 -31.28
N SER A 349 1.19 30.57 -31.41
CA SER A 349 0.87 29.18 -31.72
C SER A 349 1.06 28.34 -30.46
N ASP A 350 0.00 28.23 -29.68
CA ASP A 350 0.06 27.70 -28.35
C ASP A 350 -0.22 26.18 -28.29
N THR A 351 0.39 25.52 -27.33
CA THR A 351 0.14 24.11 -27.02
C THR A 351 -0.31 23.98 -25.58
N ILE A 352 -1.55 23.47 -25.39
CA ILE A 352 -2.12 23.24 -24.07
C ILE A 352 -2.39 21.74 -23.89
N SER A 353 -1.85 21.14 -22.86
CA SER A 353 -2.09 19.74 -22.49
C SER A 353 -2.50 19.61 -21.03
N ILE A 354 -3.67 19.02 -20.79
CA ILE A 354 -4.16 18.73 -19.44
C ILE A 354 -4.42 17.22 -19.34
N ASP A 355 -3.53 16.52 -18.65
CA ASP A 355 -3.65 15.08 -18.39
C ASP A 355 -4.04 14.83 -16.94
N THR A 356 -5.17 14.16 -16.74
CA THR A 356 -5.65 13.81 -15.41
C THR A 356 -5.91 12.31 -15.31
N SER A 357 -5.42 11.69 -14.26
CA SER A 357 -5.56 10.25 -14.03
C SER A 357 -5.85 9.93 -12.56
N ALA A 358 -6.96 9.28 -12.32
CA ALA A 358 -7.34 8.78 -10.99
C ALA A 358 -7.38 7.25 -11.03
N ASP A 359 -6.42 6.60 -10.39
CA ASP A 359 -6.23 5.15 -10.42
C ASP A 359 -6.43 4.46 -9.07
N GLY A 360 -7.33 5.02 -8.25
CA GLY A 360 -7.67 4.44 -6.95
C GLY A 360 -8.22 3.03 -7.05
N PHE A 361 -7.77 2.20 -6.16
CA PHE A 361 -8.28 0.85 -6.05
C PHE A 361 -8.23 0.31 -4.64
N VAL A 362 -9.06 -0.69 -4.41
CA VAL A 362 -9.01 -1.58 -3.28
C VAL A 362 -8.90 -2.99 -3.82
N GLY A 363 -7.76 -3.60 -3.61
CA GLY A 363 -7.47 -4.98 -3.99
C GLY A 363 -7.47 -5.89 -2.77
N TYR A 364 -8.09 -7.03 -2.92
CA TYR A 364 -8.03 -8.13 -1.98
C TYR A 364 -7.68 -9.40 -2.74
N SER A 365 -6.71 -10.16 -2.26
CA SER A 365 -6.47 -11.51 -2.74
C SER A 365 -6.27 -12.47 -1.58
N ASN A 366 -6.72 -13.67 -1.80
CA ASN A 366 -6.61 -14.76 -0.87
C ASN A 366 -6.40 -16.07 -1.63
N THR A 367 -5.30 -16.73 -1.36
CA THR A 367 -4.94 -18.00 -1.98
C THR A 367 -4.70 -19.03 -0.88
N SER A 368 -5.34 -20.17 -0.98
CA SER A 368 -5.12 -21.32 -0.10
C SER A 368 -4.84 -22.54 -0.93
N LYS A 369 -3.67 -23.11 -0.75
CA LYS A 369 -3.22 -24.32 -1.45
C LYS A 369 -2.76 -25.34 -0.45
N GLY A 370 -3.02 -26.60 -0.74
CA GLY A 370 -2.45 -27.63 0.07
C GLY A 370 -2.62 -29.02 -0.52
N ASN A 371 -1.89 -29.92 0.05
CA ASN A 371 -1.98 -31.33 -0.26
C ASN A 371 -1.96 -32.17 1.02
N ASN A 372 -2.75 -33.20 1.03
CA ASN A 372 -2.64 -34.28 2.00
C ASN A 372 -2.30 -35.56 1.25
N SER A 373 -1.33 -36.28 1.73
CA SER A 373 -1.07 -37.64 1.25
C SER A 373 -0.98 -38.59 2.40
N ASN A 374 -1.53 -39.77 2.20
CA ASN A 374 -1.35 -40.87 3.11
C ASN A 374 -1.07 -42.15 2.35
N SER A 375 -0.15 -42.90 2.87
CA SER A 375 0.10 -44.29 2.42
C SER A 375 0.18 -45.22 3.61
N TYR A 376 -0.34 -46.37 3.48
CA TYR A 376 -0.17 -47.41 4.49
C TYR A 376 -0.34 -48.81 3.91
N SER A 377 0.20 -49.73 4.66
CA SER A 377 0.06 -51.17 4.40
C SER A 377 -0.57 -51.82 5.63
N ASP A 378 -1.71 -52.49 5.43
CA ASP A 378 -2.50 -53.07 6.51
C ASP A 378 -3.10 -54.42 6.10
N ILE A 379 -3.25 -55.29 7.07
CA ILE A 379 -3.88 -56.61 6.90
C ILE A 379 -5.39 -56.57 7.24
N TYR A 380 -5.87 -55.62 7.99
CA TYR A 380 -7.24 -55.66 8.53
C TYR A 380 -8.12 -54.49 8.12
N SER A 381 -7.99 -53.34 8.74
CA SER A 381 -8.84 -52.21 8.42
C SER A 381 -8.16 -50.90 8.63
N TYR A 382 -8.48 -49.99 7.77
CA TYR A 382 -8.02 -48.59 7.87
C TYR A 382 -9.14 -47.63 7.50
N SER A 383 -9.25 -46.57 8.23
CA SER A 383 -10.06 -45.44 7.85
C SER A 383 -9.25 -44.15 8.00
N ASN A 384 -9.36 -43.26 7.06
CA ASN A 384 -8.76 -41.95 7.09
C ASN A 384 -9.75 -40.90 6.59
N SER A 385 -9.89 -39.83 7.34
CA SER A 385 -10.74 -38.71 7.02
C SER A 385 -9.95 -37.41 7.20
N ASN A 386 -9.98 -36.57 6.18
CA ASN A 386 -9.36 -35.24 6.21
C ASN A 386 -10.41 -34.20 5.84
N THR A 387 -10.54 -33.18 6.65
CA THR A 387 -11.41 -32.05 6.42
C THR A 387 -10.57 -30.78 6.37
N HIS A 388 -10.80 -29.96 5.37
CA HIS A 388 -10.21 -28.65 5.23
C HIS A 388 -11.30 -27.61 5.10
N GLU A 389 -11.28 -26.63 5.97
CA GLU A 389 -12.18 -25.48 5.94
C GLU A 389 -11.36 -24.19 5.97
N TYR A 390 -11.67 -23.29 5.04
CA TYR A 390 -11.10 -21.97 5.02
C TYR A 390 -12.19 -20.92 4.84
N THR A 391 -12.19 -19.90 5.69
CA THR A 391 -13.11 -18.78 5.60
C THR A 391 -12.36 -17.46 5.64
N SER A 392 -12.74 -16.52 4.79
CA SER A 392 -12.26 -15.16 4.87
C SER A 392 -13.39 -14.16 4.72
N SER A 393 -13.32 -13.06 5.42
CA SER A 393 -14.28 -11.97 5.32
C SER A 393 -13.59 -10.61 5.35
N SER A 394 -14.07 -9.71 4.52
CA SER A 394 -13.67 -8.31 4.55
C SER A 394 -14.89 -7.41 4.48
N ALA A 395 -14.99 -6.42 5.37
CA ALA A 395 -16.07 -5.45 5.37
C ALA A 395 -15.52 -4.06 5.07
N ARG A 396 -16.16 -3.34 4.13
CA ARG A 396 -15.81 -1.97 3.73
C ARG A 396 -17.02 -1.13 3.40
N TRP A 397 -16.82 0.17 3.30
CA TRP A 397 -17.86 1.15 2.98
C TRP A 397 -18.67 0.84 1.70
N TYR A 398 -18.08 0.14 0.75
CA TYR A 398 -18.70 -0.19 -0.54
C TYR A 398 -19.05 -1.67 -0.75
N GLY A 399 -18.90 -2.50 0.26
CA GLY A 399 -19.31 -3.90 0.16
C GLY A 399 -18.72 -4.81 1.21
N TYR A 400 -19.42 -5.90 1.45
CA TYR A 400 -18.99 -7.01 2.27
C TYR A 400 -18.61 -8.16 1.34
N ASN A 401 -17.43 -8.72 1.51
CA ASN A 401 -16.99 -9.91 0.81
C ASN A 401 -16.75 -11.02 1.81
N GLN A 402 -17.27 -12.15 1.50
CA GLN A 402 -16.98 -13.39 2.21
C GLN A 402 -16.66 -14.47 1.18
N SER A 403 -15.60 -15.20 1.39
CA SER A 403 -15.28 -16.40 0.67
C SER A 403 -15.07 -17.54 1.64
N SER A 404 -15.50 -18.70 1.27
CA SER A 404 -15.25 -19.95 2.00
C SER A 404 -14.87 -21.03 1.02
N SER A 405 -13.96 -21.89 1.40
CA SER A 405 -13.67 -23.12 0.69
C SER A 405 -13.61 -24.26 1.70
N GLU A 406 -14.20 -25.36 1.34
CA GLU A 406 -14.25 -26.58 2.13
C GLU A 406 -13.87 -27.76 1.23
N GLY A 407 -13.03 -28.63 1.73
CA GLY A 407 -12.67 -29.87 1.05
C GLY A 407 -12.64 -31.02 2.03
N ASN A 408 -13.31 -32.11 1.68
CA ASN A 408 -13.35 -33.33 2.49
C ASN A 408 -12.76 -34.48 1.70
N TYR A 409 -11.95 -35.26 2.36
CA TYR A 409 -11.43 -36.51 1.83
C TYR A 409 -11.65 -37.62 2.84
N ASP A 410 -12.44 -38.61 2.46
CA ASP A 410 -12.69 -39.84 3.23
C ASP A 410 -12.17 -41.05 2.48
N TYR A 411 -11.42 -41.88 3.18
CA TYR A 411 -10.86 -43.06 2.61
C TYR A 411 -11.01 -44.26 3.57
N LYS A 412 -11.49 -45.39 3.07
CA LYS A 412 -11.64 -46.63 3.84
C LYS A 412 -11.16 -47.83 3.04
N SER A 413 -10.42 -48.71 3.67
CA SER A 413 -10.03 -49.99 3.13
C SER A 413 -10.06 -51.11 4.17
N GLN A 414 -10.23 -52.32 3.71
CA GLN A 414 -10.21 -53.54 4.53
C GLN A 414 -9.42 -54.64 3.83
N GLY A 415 -8.60 -55.38 4.55
CA GLY A 415 -7.84 -56.56 4.08
C GLY A 415 -6.34 -56.31 3.95
N GLU A 416 -5.64 -57.22 3.23
CA GLU A 416 -4.24 -57.07 2.89
C GLU A 416 -4.06 -56.08 1.74
N TYR A 417 -3.90 -54.81 2.03
CA TYR A 417 -3.76 -53.79 1.01
C TYR A 417 -2.65 -52.84 1.29
N THR A 418 -1.98 -52.44 0.22
CA THR A 418 -1.23 -51.15 0.21
C THR A 418 -2.19 -50.11 -0.33
N ASN A 419 -2.40 -49.05 0.43
CA ASN A 419 -3.36 -48.06 0.08
C ASN A 419 -2.76 -46.68 0.11
N GLN A 420 -3.11 -45.85 -0.90
CA GLN A 420 -2.60 -44.48 -1.02
C GLN A 420 -3.77 -43.55 -1.29
N GLY A 421 -3.88 -42.52 -0.50
CA GLY A 421 -4.83 -41.46 -0.69
C GLY A 421 -4.09 -40.13 -0.84
N GLN A 422 -4.59 -39.33 -1.76
CA GLN A 422 -4.07 -37.99 -1.97
C GLN A 422 -5.24 -37.04 -2.21
N SER A 423 -5.24 -35.92 -1.54
CA SER A 423 -6.14 -34.82 -1.83
C SER A 423 -5.36 -33.54 -1.99
N ASN A 424 -5.68 -32.80 -3.02
CA ASN A 424 -5.10 -31.48 -3.29
C ASN A 424 -6.22 -30.47 -3.35
N TRP A 425 -5.97 -29.29 -2.83
CA TRP A 425 -6.85 -28.15 -3.00
C TRP A 425 -6.07 -26.93 -3.43
N ASP A 426 -6.70 -26.14 -4.27
CA ASP A 426 -6.20 -24.87 -4.73
C ASP A 426 -7.39 -23.91 -4.83
N ASN A 427 -7.48 -22.99 -3.90
CA ASN A 427 -8.53 -21.99 -3.87
C ASN A 427 -7.90 -20.62 -4.02
N GLU A 428 -8.30 -19.92 -5.05
CA GLU A 428 -7.88 -18.56 -5.31
C GLU A 428 -9.09 -17.64 -5.36
N TYR A 429 -9.04 -16.59 -4.60
CA TYR A 429 -10.02 -15.54 -4.63
C TYR A 429 -9.30 -14.19 -4.73
N SER A 430 -9.62 -13.45 -5.76
CA SER A 430 -9.15 -12.08 -5.88
C SER A 430 -10.30 -11.14 -6.24
N ARG A 431 -10.30 -9.97 -5.68
CA ARG A 431 -11.26 -8.93 -6.00
C ARG A 431 -10.59 -7.56 -5.95
N THR A 432 -10.77 -6.82 -7.02
CA THR A 432 -10.29 -5.45 -7.10
C THR A 432 -11.46 -4.53 -7.41
N TYR A 433 -11.66 -3.55 -6.56
CA TYR A 433 -12.57 -2.44 -6.82
C TYR A 433 -11.74 -1.25 -7.25
N ARG A 434 -12.04 -0.75 -8.44
CA ARG A 434 -11.45 0.48 -8.93
C ARG A 434 -12.42 1.61 -8.71
N PHE A 435 -11.91 2.74 -8.31
CA PHE A 435 -12.65 3.97 -8.14
C PHE A 435 -11.72 5.14 -8.44
N GLY A 436 -12.26 6.25 -8.75
CA GLY A 436 -11.51 7.46 -9.03
C GLY A 436 -12.35 8.41 -9.84
N VAL A 437 -12.15 9.69 -9.60
CA VAL A 437 -12.75 10.77 -10.37
C VAL A 437 -11.62 11.55 -11.02
N SER A 438 -11.65 11.61 -12.35
CA SER A 438 -10.68 12.36 -13.13
C SER A 438 -11.42 13.43 -13.93
N ILE A 439 -11.05 14.68 -13.75
CA ILE A 439 -11.68 15.85 -14.39
C ILE A 439 -10.55 16.75 -14.89
N GLY A 440 -10.52 17.01 -16.19
CA GLY A 440 -9.53 17.92 -16.80
C GLY A 440 -9.78 19.37 -16.40
N ALA A 441 -11.00 19.84 -16.57
CA ALA A 441 -11.41 21.20 -16.17
C ALA A 441 -12.88 21.22 -15.73
N GLU A 442 -13.18 21.95 -14.67
CA GLU A 442 -14.53 22.17 -14.12
C GLU A 442 -14.66 23.64 -13.71
N ASP A 443 -15.75 24.29 -14.13
CA ASP A 443 -16.06 25.70 -13.87
C ASP A 443 -14.86 26.64 -14.20
N SER A 444 -14.10 26.30 -15.23
CA SER A 444 -12.83 26.92 -15.59
C SER A 444 -12.87 27.48 -17.01
N SER A 445 -12.02 28.46 -17.30
CA SER A 445 -11.83 29.03 -18.64
C SER A 445 -10.47 28.63 -19.20
N ILE A 446 -10.45 28.20 -20.44
CA ILE A 446 -9.23 27.98 -21.21
C ILE A 446 -9.35 28.84 -22.46
N ASP A 447 -8.51 29.86 -22.58
CA ASP A 447 -8.47 30.76 -23.72
C ASP A 447 -7.08 30.69 -24.37
N ALA A 448 -7.01 30.07 -25.52
CA ALA A 448 -5.78 29.92 -26.30
C ALA A 448 -5.53 31.12 -27.24
N GLY A 449 -6.39 32.15 -27.20
CA GLY A 449 -6.21 33.38 -27.95
C GLY A 449 -6.23 33.20 -29.47
N ASP A 450 -5.51 34.11 -30.15
CA ASP A 450 -5.42 34.13 -31.64
C ASP A 450 -4.16 33.41 -32.12
N GLY A 451 -4.30 32.41 -33.00
CA GLY A 451 -3.16 31.70 -33.58
C GLY A 451 -3.49 30.28 -34.07
N ASN A 452 -2.44 29.46 -34.26
CA ASN A 452 -2.59 28.04 -34.66
C ASN A 452 -2.42 27.16 -33.39
N ASN A 453 -3.42 27.13 -32.55
CA ASN A 453 -3.37 26.48 -31.23
C ASN A 453 -3.71 24.99 -31.32
N SER A 454 -3.15 24.20 -30.41
CA SER A 454 -3.36 22.76 -30.26
C SER A 454 -3.64 22.32 -28.82
#